data_89f4a6792d9bfc60be9bec0bd22ff43d
#
_entry.id   89f4a6792d9bfc60be9bec0bd22ff43d
#
_cell.length_a   1.000
_cell.length_b   1.000
_cell.length_c   1.000
_cell.angle_alpha   90.00
_cell.angle_beta   90.00
_cell.angle_gamma   90.00
#
_symmetry.space_group_name_H-M   'P 1'
#
loop_
_entity.id
_entity.type
_entity.pdbx_description
1 polymer ?
#
loop_
_entity_poly.entity_id
_entity_poly.type
_entity_poly.pdbx_seq_one_letter_code
_entity_poly.pdbx_strand_id
1 'polypeptide(L)'
;MTYLGTNGYQFEFDGHALLVDPYFSRVDLLSIALGSRLQPDMPRVAEGMRHLAPKIEAILVTHGHFDHLLDVPTVMSRTHARLIASASAANLAKRAGAPSADAVTAGAVRRIGPWKIRVLAATHDRLFGKVPFDQPETRDSGPPQRPADWICGEPLAFLIEVGGQRIYVDSGGTPALLPPHERVDLAILGMALSDSRARLPAALERLQPSYILPSHQDNFFRPLDAGFQFGPLTDFSRVRHDCEQANRGHLILLDYFRPWTLTRK
;
A
#
# COMPACT_ATOMS: atom_id res chain seq x y z
N MET A 1 13.40 5.83 3.09
CA MET A 1 12.07 5.47 2.51
C MET A 1 11.82 6.30 1.26
N THR A 2 11.23 5.70 0.24
CA THR A 2 10.90 6.36 -1.04
C THR A 2 9.45 6.07 -1.40
N TYR A 3 8.69 7.11 -1.80
CA TYR A 3 7.31 6.98 -2.24
C TYR A 3 7.27 6.59 -3.72
N LEU A 4 6.50 5.57 -4.06
CA LEU A 4 6.38 5.00 -5.41
C LEU A 4 5.04 5.34 -6.08
N GLY A 5 4.19 6.09 -5.38
CA GLY A 5 2.82 6.42 -5.79
C GLY A 5 1.75 5.49 -5.23
N THR A 6 0.50 5.92 -5.24
CA THR A 6 -0.65 5.21 -4.67
C THR A 6 -0.45 4.92 -3.17
N ASN A 7 -0.31 3.66 -2.81
CA ASN A 7 0.12 3.20 -1.48
C ASN A 7 1.51 2.53 -1.55
N GLY A 8 2.27 2.84 -2.61
CA GLY A 8 3.56 2.22 -2.91
C GLY A 8 4.71 2.86 -2.15
N TYR A 9 5.50 2.04 -1.46
CA TYR A 9 6.68 2.49 -0.72
C TYR A 9 7.84 1.52 -0.86
N GLN A 10 9.05 2.08 -0.92
CA GLN A 10 10.30 1.36 -0.71
C GLN A 10 10.91 1.79 0.62
N PHE A 11 11.17 0.83 1.48
CA PHE A 11 11.94 1.01 2.72
C PHE A 11 13.33 0.44 2.52
N GLU A 12 14.34 1.18 2.94
CA GLU A 12 15.74 0.78 2.84
C GLU A 12 16.42 0.88 4.20
N PHE A 13 17.17 -0.14 4.57
CA PHE A 13 17.97 -0.17 5.78
C PHE A 13 19.19 -1.09 5.58
N ASP A 14 20.39 -0.55 5.77
CA ASP A 14 21.66 -1.28 5.71
C ASP A 14 21.82 -2.18 4.46
N GLY A 15 21.52 -1.62 3.29
CA GLY A 15 21.62 -2.34 2.00
C GLY A 15 20.50 -3.34 1.72
N HIS A 16 19.49 -3.43 2.59
CA HIS A 16 18.30 -4.26 2.43
C HIS A 16 17.11 -3.40 2.07
N ALA A 17 16.23 -3.88 1.20
CA ALA A 17 15.01 -3.17 0.84
C ALA A 17 13.76 -4.04 0.93
N LEU A 18 12.65 -3.39 1.28
CA LEU A 18 11.30 -3.93 1.39
C LEU A 18 10.36 -3.04 0.60
N LEU A 19 9.45 -3.62 -0.20
CA LEU A 19 8.41 -2.89 -0.90
C LEU A 19 7.05 -3.10 -0.23
N VAL A 20 6.18 -2.09 -0.34
CA VAL A 20 4.74 -2.18 -0.07
C VAL A 20 4.02 -1.73 -1.32
N ASP A 21 3.01 -2.46 -1.77
CA ASP A 21 2.07 -2.14 -2.85
C ASP A 21 2.70 -1.44 -4.08
N PRO A 22 3.76 -1.97 -4.72
CA PRO A 22 4.40 -1.31 -5.85
C PRO A 22 3.48 -1.30 -7.07
N TYR A 23 3.03 -0.10 -7.51
CA TYR A 23 2.13 0.09 -8.64
C TYR A 23 2.61 1.21 -9.57
N PHE A 24 3.12 0.85 -10.74
CA PHE A 24 3.71 1.75 -11.73
C PHE A 24 2.85 1.90 -12.99
N SER A 25 1.98 0.93 -13.30
CA SER A 25 1.17 0.87 -14.53
C SER A 25 0.20 2.03 -14.66
N ARG A 26 -0.39 2.51 -13.56
CA ARG A 26 -1.24 3.72 -13.55
C ARG A 26 -2.35 3.66 -14.59
N VAL A 27 -3.20 2.63 -14.48
CA VAL A 27 -4.34 2.43 -15.38
C VAL A 27 -5.26 3.64 -15.33
N ASP A 28 -5.62 4.16 -16.49
CA ASP A 28 -6.47 5.35 -16.59
C ASP A 28 -7.93 5.08 -16.16
N LEU A 29 -8.59 6.14 -15.68
CA LEU A 29 -9.95 6.06 -15.14
C LEU A 29 -10.97 5.55 -16.17
N LEU A 30 -10.81 5.89 -17.44
CA LEU A 30 -11.75 5.47 -18.49
C LEU A 30 -11.67 3.95 -18.70
N SER A 31 -10.47 3.39 -18.73
CA SER A 31 -10.26 1.94 -18.81
C SER A 31 -10.92 1.19 -17.64
N ILE A 32 -10.82 1.76 -16.43
CA ILE A 32 -11.48 1.18 -15.24
C ILE A 32 -12.99 1.27 -15.38
N ALA A 33 -13.54 2.44 -15.76
CA ALA A 33 -14.98 2.66 -15.88
C ALA A 33 -15.62 1.78 -16.95
N LEU A 34 -14.91 1.52 -18.05
CA LEU A 34 -15.36 0.64 -19.13
C LEU A 34 -15.12 -0.84 -18.85
N GLY A 35 -14.50 -1.21 -17.73
CA GLY A 35 -14.15 -2.59 -17.43
C GLY A 35 -13.19 -3.20 -18.45
N SER A 36 -12.28 -2.38 -18.99
CA SER A 36 -11.29 -2.79 -19.99
C SER A 36 -10.36 -3.87 -19.43
N ARG A 37 -9.70 -4.60 -20.33
CA ARG A 37 -8.69 -5.57 -19.93
C ARG A 37 -7.49 -4.87 -19.31
N LEU A 38 -7.11 -5.26 -18.09
CA LEU A 38 -5.95 -4.75 -17.38
C LEU A 38 -4.73 -5.65 -17.62
N GLN A 39 -3.61 -4.99 -17.89
CA GLN A 39 -2.30 -5.61 -18.00
C GLN A 39 -1.25 -4.64 -17.44
N PRO A 40 -0.13 -5.14 -16.89
CA PRO A 40 0.98 -4.27 -16.55
C PRO A 40 1.45 -3.46 -17.76
N ASP A 41 1.61 -2.16 -17.58
CA ASP A 41 2.26 -1.27 -18.56
C ASP A 41 3.78 -1.48 -18.43
N MET A 42 4.32 -2.36 -19.27
CA MET A 42 5.72 -2.80 -19.16
C MET A 42 6.74 -1.65 -19.28
N PRO A 43 6.56 -0.63 -20.15
CA PRO A 43 7.39 0.57 -20.14
C PRO A 43 7.37 1.32 -18.80
N ARG A 44 6.19 1.58 -18.23
CA ARG A 44 6.07 2.28 -16.95
C ARG A 44 6.60 1.45 -15.77
N VAL A 45 6.35 0.14 -15.78
CA VAL A 45 6.94 -0.76 -14.77
C VAL A 45 8.46 -0.75 -14.87
N ALA A 46 9.02 -0.83 -16.08
CA ALA A 46 10.47 -0.78 -16.27
C ALA A 46 11.06 0.55 -15.79
N GLU A 47 10.40 1.67 -16.06
CA GLU A 47 10.84 2.98 -15.58
C GLU A 47 10.78 3.07 -14.05
N GLY A 48 9.65 2.70 -13.43
CA GLY A 48 9.50 2.70 -11.98
C GLY A 48 10.55 1.82 -11.28
N MET A 49 10.88 0.68 -11.88
CA MET A 49 11.90 -0.22 -11.34
C MET A 49 13.33 0.34 -11.35
N ARG A 50 13.63 1.35 -12.17
CA ARG A 50 14.96 2.02 -12.14
C ARG A 50 15.21 2.76 -10.83
N HIS A 51 14.15 3.11 -10.12
CA HIS A 51 14.21 3.81 -8.83
C HIS A 51 14.26 2.85 -7.65
N LEU A 52 14.17 1.55 -7.88
CA LEU A 52 14.22 0.56 -6.80
C LEU A 52 15.67 0.24 -6.41
N ALA A 53 15.84 -0.09 -5.14
CA ALA A 53 17.10 -0.63 -4.64
C ALA A 53 17.46 -1.94 -5.37
N PRO A 54 18.75 -2.24 -5.52
CA PRO A 54 19.18 -3.41 -6.29
C PRO A 54 18.82 -4.75 -5.64
N LYS A 55 18.58 -4.76 -4.33
CA LYS A 55 18.22 -5.96 -3.57
C LYS A 55 16.92 -5.75 -2.82
N ILE A 56 15.83 -6.25 -3.38
CA ILE A 56 14.51 -6.28 -2.75
C ILE A 56 14.31 -7.66 -2.11
N GLU A 57 14.07 -7.71 -0.81
CA GLU A 57 13.92 -8.98 -0.10
C GLU A 57 12.47 -9.47 -0.07
N ALA A 58 11.52 -8.54 0.07
CA ALA A 58 10.11 -8.88 0.06
C ALA A 58 9.24 -7.72 -0.46
N ILE A 59 8.05 -8.09 -0.91
CA ILE A 59 6.94 -7.22 -1.28
C ILE A 59 5.78 -7.55 -0.35
N LEU A 60 5.29 -6.55 0.36
CA LEU A 60 4.08 -6.64 1.18
C LEU A 60 2.92 -6.09 0.36
N VAL A 61 1.79 -6.79 0.33
CA VAL A 61 0.58 -6.33 -0.35
C VAL A 61 -0.54 -6.20 0.65
N THR A 62 -1.13 -5.00 0.72
CA THR A 62 -2.19 -4.70 1.68
C THR A 62 -3.51 -5.37 1.32
N HIS A 63 -3.86 -5.43 0.03
CA HIS A 63 -5.07 -6.10 -0.47
C HIS A 63 -5.01 -6.34 -1.98
N GLY A 64 -6.00 -7.02 -2.54
CA GLY A 64 -5.95 -7.58 -3.89
C GLY A 64 -6.36 -6.66 -5.03
N HIS A 65 -6.66 -5.36 -4.81
CA HIS A 65 -7.02 -4.45 -5.90
C HIS A 65 -5.86 -4.25 -6.89
N PHE A 66 -6.22 -3.93 -8.14
CA PHE A 66 -5.23 -3.79 -9.23
C PHE A 66 -4.19 -2.70 -8.96
N ASP A 67 -4.55 -1.61 -8.31
CA ASP A 67 -3.67 -0.49 -7.97
C ASP A 67 -2.70 -0.79 -6.79
N HIS A 68 -2.74 -2.02 -6.27
CA HIS A 68 -1.80 -2.56 -5.29
C HIS A 68 -1.10 -3.82 -5.79
N LEU A 69 -1.74 -4.63 -6.65
CA LEU A 69 -1.27 -5.97 -6.97
C LEU A 69 -0.92 -6.19 -8.45
N LEU A 70 -1.42 -5.38 -9.40
CA LEU A 70 -1.28 -5.61 -10.85
C LEU A 70 0.19 -5.80 -11.28
N ASP A 71 1.10 -4.98 -10.79
CA ASP A 71 2.50 -4.99 -11.21
C ASP A 71 3.37 -5.94 -10.39
N VAL A 72 2.87 -6.41 -9.25
CA VAL A 72 3.64 -7.24 -8.30
C VAL A 72 4.23 -8.49 -8.95
N PRO A 73 3.50 -9.31 -9.76
CA PRO A 73 4.08 -10.46 -10.41
C PRO A 73 5.26 -10.11 -11.32
N THR A 74 5.17 -8.99 -12.03
CA THR A 74 6.25 -8.49 -12.90
C THR A 74 7.47 -8.02 -12.09
N VAL A 75 7.23 -7.29 -10.99
CA VAL A 75 8.31 -6.85 -10.10
C VAL A 75 9.00 -8.07 -9.48
N MET A 76 8.24 -9.07 -9.00
CA MET A 76 8.77 -10.32 -8.44
C MET A 76 9.65 -11.07 -9.43
N SER A 77 9.22 -11.20 -10.70
CA SER A 77 9.98 -11.92 -11.71
C SER A 77 11.36 -11.32 -11.99
N ARG A 78 11.52 -10.03 -11.74
CA ARG A 78 12.78 -9.28 -11.97
C ARG A 78 13.64 -9.11 -10.72
N THR A 79 13.01 -9.09 -9.54
CA THR A 79 13.72 -8.85 -8.27
C THR A 79 13.95 -10.13 -7.46
N HIS A 80 13.20 -11.19 -7.77
CA HIS A 80 13.13 -12.42 -6.99
C HIS A 80 12.67 -12.22 -5.54
N ALA A 81 12.01 -11.08 -5.25
CA ALA A 81 11.48 -10.75 -3.94
C ALA A 81 10.36 -11.72 -3.53
N ARG A 82 10.25 -11.99 -2.22
CA ARG A 82 9.16 -12.80 -1.66
C ARG A 82 7.89 -11.97 -1.59
N LEU A 83 6.76 -12.51 -2.03
CA LEU A 83 5.45 -11.88 -1.81
C LEU A 83 4.87 -12.33 -0.46
N ILE A 84 4.44 -11.35 0.36
CA ILE A 84 3.67 -11.55 1.59
C ILE A 84 2.33 -10.83 1.40
N ALA A 85 1.23 -11.57 1.42
CA ALA A 85 -0.10 -11.06 1.15
C ALA A 85 -1.17 -11.90 1.86
N SER A 86 -2.43 -11.43 1.88
CA SER A 86 -3.56 -12.24 2.32
C SER A 86 -3.78 -13.45 1.40
N ALA A 87 -4.62 -14.39 1.81
CA ALA A 87 -4.89 -15.59 1.01
C ALA A 87 -5.46 -15.24 -0.37
N SER A 88 -6.44 -14.33 -0.42
CA SER A 88 -7.04 -13.88 -1.69
C SER A 88 -6.03 -13.14 -2.58
N ALA A 89 -5.27 -12.18 -2.02
CA ALA A 89 -4.27 -11.44 -2.78
C ALA A 89 -3.12 -12.36 -3.27
N ALA A 90 -2.69 -13.32 -2.45
CA ALA A 90 -1.69 -14.32 -2.83
C ALA A 90 -2.17 -15.22 -3.99
N ASN A 91 -3.45 -15.63 -3.97
CA ASN A 91 -4.04 -16.40 -5.05
C ASN A 91 -4.18 -15.58 -6.34
N LEU A 92 -4.67 -14.34 -6.25
CA LEU A 92 -4.72 -13.42 -7.39
C LEU A 92 -3.33 -13.21 -8.01
N ALA A 93 -2.30 -12.97 -7.19
CA ALA A 93 -0.93 -12.82 -7.66
C ALA A 93 -0.45 -14.05 -8.43
N LYS A 94 -0.68 -15.26 -7.90
CA LYS A 94 -0.31 -16.52 -8.58
C LYS A 94 -1.03 -16.66 -9.91
N ARG A 95 -2.33 -16.39 -9.97
CA ARG A 95 -3.11 -16.41 -11.21
C ARG A 95 -2.63 -15.35 -12.22
N ALA A 96 -2.10 -14.24 -11.74
CA ALA A 96 -1.46 -13.20 -12.55
C ALA A 96 0.01 -13.51 -12.93
N GLY A 97 0.54 -14.68 -12.54
CA GLY A 97 1.87 -15.15 -12.94
C GLY A 97 2.97 -14.96 -11.89
N ALA A 98 2.65 -14.63 -10.64
CA ALA A 98 3.64 -14.60 -9.57
C ALA A 98 4.23 -16.01 -9.33
N PRO A 99 5.56 -16.17 -9.20
CA PRO A 99 6.19 -17.46 -9.07
C PRO A 99 5.88 -18.16 -7.74
N SER A 100 5.63 -17.38 -6.70
CA SER A 100 5.28 -17.86 -5.36
C SER A 100 4.58 -16.76 -4.57
N ALA A 101 3.90 -17.13 -3.48
CA ALA A 101 3.36 -16.18 -2.52
C ALA A 101 3.29 -16.81 -1.13
N ASP A 102 3.71 -16.08 -0.11
CA ASP A 102 3.52 -16.43 1.31
C ASP A 102 2.19 -15.85 1.76
N ALA A 103 1.16 -16.69 1.77
CA ALA A 103 -0.16 -16.31 2.24
C ALA A 103 -0.16 -16.23 3.78
N VAL A 104 -0.53 -15.05 4.29
CA VAL A 104 -0.54 -14.76 5.72
C VAL A 104 -1.92 -14.29 6.18
N THR A 105 -2.14 -14.42 7.48
CA THR A 105 -3.30 -13.88 8.18
C THR A 105 -2.86 -12.93 9.29
N ALA A 106 -3.79 -12.11 9.77
CA ALA A 106 -3.54 -11.24 10.93
C ALA A 106 -3.00 -12.05 12.12
N GLY A 107 -2.04 -11.50 12.82
CA GLY A 107 -1.29 -12.14 13.90
C GLY A 107 0.02 -12.82 13.44
N ALA A 108 0.19 -13.07 12.15
CA ALA A 108 1.44 -13.64 11.63
C ALA A 108 2.63 -12.69 11.85
N VAL A 109 3.81 -13.28 12.04
CA VAL A 109 5.07 -12.55 12.13
C VAL A 109 6.04 -13.12 11.11
N ARG A 110 6.73 -12.25 10.38
CA ARG A 110 7.80 -12.63 9.44
C ARG A 110 9.09 -11.91 9.81
N ARG A 111 10.21 -12.62 9.67
CA ARG A 111 11.56 -12.05 9.80
C ARG A 111 12.29 -12.28 8.49
N ILE A 112 12.71 -11.21 7.83
CA ILE A 112 13.38 -11.25 6.53
C ILE A 112 14.51 -10.23 6.58
N GLY A 113 15.76 -10.69 6.51
CA GLY A 113 16.91 -9.82 6.72
C GLY A 113 16.77 -9.03 8.03
N PRO A 114 16.91 -7.70 8.03
CA PRO A 114 16.79 -6.86 9.22
C PRO A 114 15.32 -6.58 9.62
N TRP A 115 14.35 -6.96 8.76
CA TRP A 115 12.94 -6.62 8.91
C TRP A 115 12.22 -7.61 9.84
N LYS A 116 11.51 -7.11 10.83
CA LYS A 116 10.47 -7.85 11.55
C LYS A 116 9.12 -7.26 11.19
N ILE A 117 8.27 -8.06 10.59
CA ILE A 117 6.98 -7.66 10.04
C ILE A 117 5.88 -8.36 10.82
N ARG A 118 5.04 -7.59 11.50
CA ARG A 118 3.81 -8.08 12.13
C ARG A 118 2.64 -7.78 11.20
N VAL A 119 1.88 -8.80 10.88
CA VAL A 119 0.67 -8.69 10.05
C VAL A 119 -0.51 -8.39 10.93
N LEU A 120 -1.25 -7.35 10.60
CA LEU A 120 -2.43 -6.89 11.34
C LEU A 120 -3.66 -6.98 10.44
N ALA A 121 -4.82 -7.20 11.04
CA ALA A 121 -6.09 -7.10 10.31
C ALA A 121 -6.35 -5.62 9.95
N ALA A 122 -6.89 -5.41 8.76
CA ALA A 122 -7.38 -4.12 8.32
C ALA A 122 -8.76 -4.27 7.67
N THR A 123 -9.37 -3.16 7.31
CA THR A 123 -10.55 -3.11 6.46
C THR A 123 -10.25 -2.16 5.29
N HIS A 124 -11.10 -2.11 4.30
CA HIS A 124 -10.99 -1.19 3.19
C HIS A 124 -11.97 -0.03 3.36
N ASP A 125 -11.61 1.16 2.87
CA ASP A 125 -12.51 2.30 2.79
C ASP A 125 -13.70 2.02 1.85
N ARG A 126 -14.78 2.75 2.03
CA ARG A 126 -15.99 2.57 1.24
C ARG A 126 -16.19 3.73 0.27
N LEU A 127 -16.44 3.39 -0.99
CA LEU A 127 -16.88 4.31 -2.02
C LEU A 127 -18.41 4.17 -2.16
N PHE A 128 -19.16 5.24 -1.90
CA PHE A 128 -20.63 5.22 -1.87
C PHE A 128 -21.20 4.11 -0.98
N GLY A 129 -20.58 3.89 0.19
CA GLY A 129 -21.04 2.93 1.19
C GLY A 129 -20.64 1.46 0.93
N LYS A 130 -19.93 1.16 -0.17
CA LYS A 130 -19.50 -0.20 -0.53
C LYS A 130 -17.97 -0.24 -0.73
N VAL A 131 -17.35 -1.33 -0.36
CA VAL A 131 -15.97 -1.62 -0.75
C VAL A 131 -15.96 -1.90 -2.26
N PRO A 132 -15.13 -1.20 -3.06
CA PRO A 132 -15.02 -1.50 -4.49
C PRO A 132 -14.58 -2.96 -4.71
N PHE A 133 -15.13 -3.60 -5.74
CA PHE A 133 -14.73 -4.95 -6.15
C PHE A 133 -14.66 -5.97 -4.99
N ASP A 134 -15.59 -5.88 -4.03
CA ASP A 134 -15.70 -6.77 -2.87
C ASP A 134 -16.67 -7.93 -3.15
N GLN A 135 -16.35 -8.72 -4.17
CA GLN A 135 -17.06 -9.95 -4.48
C GLN A 135 -16.28 -11.18 -3.98
N PRO A 136 -16.97 -12.30 -3.77
CA PRO A 136 -16.30 -13.57 -3.44
C PRO A 136 -15.30 -13.96 -4.52
N GLU A 137 -14.15 -14.49 -4.09
CA GLU A 137 -13.16 -15.03 -5.00
C GLU A 137 -13.72 -16.25 -5.75
N THR A 138 -13.64 -16.23 -7.08
CA THR A 138 -13.94 -17.40 -7.92
C THR A 138 -12.66 -18.22 -8.09
N ARG A 139 -12.54 -19.32 -7.36
CA ARG A 139 -11.32 -20.13 -7.27
C ARG A 139 -10.85 -20.72 -8.60
N ASP A 140 -11.77 -20.95 -9.54
CA ASP A 140 -11.51 -21.63 -10.83
C ASP A 140 -11.40 -20.65 -12.01
N SER A 141 -11.33 -19.37 -11.79
CA SER A 141 -11.15 -18.39 -12.85
C SER A 141 -9.69 -18.32 -13.30
N GLY A 142 -9.45 -18.15 -14.60
CA GLY A 142 -8.12 -17.91 -15.18
C GLY A 142 -7.43 -16.65 -14.63
N PRO A 143 -6.38 -16.15 -15.28
CA PRO A 143 -5.71 -14.91 -14.87
C PRO A 143 -6.71 -13.74 -14.74
N PRO A 144 -6.58 -12.85 -13.74
CA PRO A 144 -7.43 -11.69 -13.62
C PRO A 144 -7.19 -10.77 -14.81
N GLN A 145 -8.28 -10.30 -15.46
CA GLN A 145 -8.19 -9.53 -16.70
C GLN A 145 -8.87 -8.16 -16.61
N ARG A 146 -9.92 -8.02 -15.80
CA ARG A 146 -10.71 -6.79 -15.70
C ARG A 146 -10.59 -6.20 -14.30
N PRO A 147 -10.90 -4.91 -14.09
CA PRO A 147 -10.87 -4.31 -12.77
C PRO A 147 -11.61 -5.14 -11.71
N ALA A 148 -12.78 -5.69 -12.07
CA ALA A 148 -13.60 -6.49 -11.15
C ALA A 148 -12.97 -7.85 -10.77
N ASP A 149 -12.00 -8.36 -11.50
CA ASP A 149 -11.31 -9.60 -11.16
C ASP A 149 -10.26 -9.40 -10.05
N TRP A 150 -9.83 -8.16 -9.82
CA TRP A 150 -8.90 -7.76 -8.77
C TRP A 150 -9.68 -7.41 -7.50
N ILE A 151 -10.13 -8.43 -6.81
CA ILE A 151 -11.00 -8.28 -5.62
C ILE A 151 -10.20 -7.79 -4.41
N CYS A 152 -10.89 -7.10 -3.50
CA CYS A 152 -10.30 -6.65 -2.24
C CYS A 152 -9.73 -7.81 -1.41
N GLY A 153 -10.51 -8.85 -1.20
CA GLY A 153 -10.16 -9.98 -0.32
C GLY A 153 -10.06 -9.55 1.14
N GLU A 154 -9.07 -10.10 1.86
CA GLU A 154 -8.81 -9.81 3.27
C GLU A 154 -7.75 -8.68 3.37
N PRO A 155 -8.13 -7.42 3.63
CA PRO A 155 -7.16 -6.34 3.79
C PRO A 155 -6.25 -6.54 4.98
N LEU A 156 -4.98 -6.21 4.80
CA LEU A 156 -3.95 -6.30 5.82
C LEU A 156 -3.30 -4.94 6.08
N ALA A 157 -2.84 -4.75 7.30
CA ALA A 157 -1.89 -3.71 7.65
C ALA A 157 -0.59 -4.35 8.15
N PHE A 158 0.49 -3.60 8.09
CA PHE A 158 1.80 -4.09 8.49
C PHE A 158 2.42 -3.16 9.54
N LEU A 159 2.93 -3.76 10.61
CA LEU A 159 3.85 -3.10 11.52
C LEU A 159 5.25 -3.62 11.26
N ILE A 160 6.10 -2.75 10.71
CA ILE A 160 7.46 -3.04 10.27
C ILE A 160 8.42 -2.50 11.33
N GLU A 161 9.26 -3.37 11.89
CA GLU A 161 10.29 -3.02 12.84
C GLU A 161 11.67 -3.22 12.20
N VAL A 162 12.52 -2.19 12.19
CA VAL A 162 13.87 -2.23 11.64
C VAL A 162 14.76 -1.16 12.28
N GLY A 163 15.99 -1.48 12.65
CA GLY A 163 16.93 -0.52 13.22
C GLY A 163 16.41 0.18 14.49
N GLY A 164 15.50 -0.47 15.20
CA GLY A 164 14.82 0.09 16.36
C GLY A 164 13.70 1.07 16.02
N GLN A 165 13.40 1.33 14.76
CA GLN A 165 12.25 2.12 14.30
C GLN A 165 11.04 1.22 14.08
N ARG A 166 9.84 1.81 14.21
CA ARG A 166 8.55 1.14 14.06
C ARG A 166 7.70 1.92 13.08
N ILE A 167 7.30 1.27 11.99
CA ILE A 167 6.55 1.85 10.88
C ILE A 167 5.24 1.09 10.75
N TYR A 168 4.12 1.80 10.86
CA TYR A 168 2.81 1.26 10.56
C TYR A 168 2.39 1.64 9.14
N VAL A 169 1.86 0.68 8.39
CA VAL A 169 1.36 0.90 7.01
C VAL A 169 0.02 0.21 6.84
N ASP A 170 -0.97 0.93 6.37
CA ASP A 170 -2.23 0.39 5.85
C ASP A 170 -2.65 1.11 4.56
N SER A 171 -3.73 0.64 3.93
CA SER A 171 -4.31 1.26 2.74
C SER A 171 -5.72 1.81 2.98
N GLY A 172 -6.11 2.01 4.23
CA GLY A 172 -7.42 2.52 4.59
C GLY A 172 -8.12 1.69 5.66
N GLY A 173 -9.41 1.92 5.83
CA GLY A 173 -10.28 1.13 6.68
C GLY A 173 -10.51 1.66 8.10
N THR A 174 -10.93 0.79 9.01
CA THR A 174 -11.30 1.18 10.37
C THR A 174 -10.15 1.08 11.37
N PRO A 175 -9.93 2.09 12.21
CA PRO A 175 -8.91 2.03 13.26
C PRO A 175 -9.27 1.07 14.41
N ALA A 176 -10.48 0.54 14.44
CA ALA A 176 -10.91 -0.39 15.50
C ALA A 176 -10.06 -1.66 15.57
N LEU A 177 -9.41 -2.04 14.44
CA LEU A 177 -8.51 -3.19 14.35
C LEU A 177 -7.06 -2.87 14.74
N LEU A 178 -6.72 -1.61 14.99
CA LEU A 178 -5.39 -1.24 15.45
C LEU A 178 -5.17 -1.73 16.89
N PRO A 179 -3.98 -2.25 17.23
CA PRO A 179 -3.62 -2.56 18.60
C PRO A 179 -3.73 -1.30 19.47
N PRO A 180 -4.26 -1.39 20.69
CA PRO A 180 -4.27 -0.25 21.60
C PRO A 180 -2.83 0.11 22.02
N HIS A 181 -2.53 1.42 22.10
CA HIS A 181 -1.26 1.94 22.61
C HIS A 181 0.01 1.42 21.88
N GLU A 182 -0.10 1.23 20.57
CA GLU A 182 1.03 0.80 19.72
C GLU A 182 1.80 2.02 19.23
N ARG A 183 2.75 2.52 20.03
CA ARG A 183 3.57 3.67 19.63
C ARG A 183 4.43 3.35 18.40
N VAL A 184 4.38 4.19 17.37
CA VAL A 184 5.17 4.05 16.14
C VAL A 184 5.96 5.32 15.84
N ASP A 185 7.07 5.20 15.12
CA ASP A 185 7.82 6.36 14.66
C ASP A 185 7.16 7.00 13.44
N LEU A 186 6.59 6.18 12.55
CA LEU A 186 5.89 6.61 11.35
C LEU A 186 4.57 5.84 11.18
N ALA A 187 3.47 6.56 10.99
CA ALA A 187 2.19 6.02 10.56
C ALA A 187 1.90 6.42 9.11
N ILE A 188 1.85 5.43 8.22
CA ILE A 188 1.42 5.58 6.82
C ILE A 188 -0.04 5.12 6.76
N LEU A 189 -0.95 6.06 6.55
CA LEU A 189 -2.39 5.84 6.67
C LEU A 189 -3.05 6.08 5.32
N GLY A 190 -3.63 5.03 4.72
CA GLY A 190 -4.39 5.14 3.48
C GLY A 190 -5.59 6.07 3.65
N MET A 191 -5.72 7.07 2.78
CA MET A 191 -6.76 8.11 2.82
C MET A 191 -7.23 8.50 1.43
N ALA A 192 -7.45 7.51 0.57
CA ALA A 192 -7.90 7.73 -0.81
C ALA A 192 -9.31 8.29 -0.91
N LEU A 193 -10.18 7.97 0.05
CA LEU A 193 -11.59 8.29 0.03
C LEU A 193 -11.96 9.22 1.19
N SER A 194 -13.05 9.98 1.01
CA SER A 194 -13.49 10.99 1.99
C SER A 194 -13.87 10.41 3.36
N ASP A 195 -14.36 9.17 3.41
CA ASP A 195 -14.74 8.52 4.68
C ASP A 195 -13.53 8.04 5.50
N SER A 196 -12.37 7.85 4.87
CA SER A 196 -11.13 7.50 5.58
C SER A 196 -10.68 8.54 6.60
N ARG A 197 -11.08 9.78 6.45
CA ARG A 197 -10.82 10.84 7.43
C ARG A 197 -11.40 10.56 8.81
N ALA A 198 -12.60 9.98 8.88
CA ALA A 198 -13.28 9.74 10.15
C ALA A 198 -12.47 8.83 11.09
N ARG A 199 -11.56 8.02 10.56
CA ARG A 199 -10.68 7.15 11.34
C ARG A 199 -9.42 7.85 11.88
N LEU A 200 -9.03 9.01 11.31
CA LEU A 200 -7.75 9.65 11.61
C LEU A 200 -7.54 9.95 13.09
N PRO A 201 -8.48 10.57 13.83
CA PRO A 201 -8.29 10.84 15.26
C PRO A 201 -8.02 9.57 16.06
N ALA A 202 -8.80 8.51 15.82
CA ALA A 202 -8.63 7.25 16.52
C ALA A 202 -7.32 6.53 16.13
N ALA A 203 -6.89 6.62 14.88
CA ALA A 203 -5.59 6.09 14.45
C ALA A 203 -4.44 6.80 15.14
N LEU A 204 -4.47 8.12 15.22
CA LEU A 204 -3.45 8.93 15.90
C LEU A 204 -3.41 8.66 17.41
N GLU A 205 -4.56 8.48 18.05
CA GLU A 205 -4.62 8.11 19.46
C GLU A 205 -4.00 6.74 19.73
N ARG A 206 -4.30 5.73 18.89
CA ARG A 206 -3.81 4.37 19.07
C ARG A 206 -2.35 4.19 18.74
N LEU A 207 -1.88 4.82 17.65
CA LEU A 207 -0.51 4.67 17.14
C LEU A 207 0.47 5.66 17.74
N GLN A 208 0.02 6.80 18.25
CA GLN A 208 0.86 7.86 18.82
C GLN A 208 2.12 8.15 17.98
N PRO A 209 1.97 8.42 16.68
CA PRO A 209 3.09 8.47 15.76
C PRO A 209 3.95 9.73 15.95
N SER A 210 5.27 9.61 15.70
CA SER A 210 6.14 10.79 15.58
C SER A 210 5.94 11.50 14.24
N TYR A 211 5.70 10.73 13.17
CA TYR A 211 5.40 11.25 11.82
C TYR A 211 4.13 10.61 11.27
N ILE A 212 3.36 11.40 10.55
CA ILE A 212 2.12 10.99 9.88
C ILE A 212 2.30 11.20 8.38
N LEU A 213 2.08 10.16 7.59
CA LEU A 213 2.08 10.21 6.14
C LEU A 213 0.70 9.75 5.63
N PRO A 214 -0.18 10.69 5.24
CA PRO A 214 -1.39 10.35 4.50
C PRO A 214 -1.00 9.71 3.17
N SER A 215 -1.39 8.46 2.98
CA SER A 215 -1.10 7.65 1.80
C SER A 215 -2.27 7.65 0.84
N HIS A 216 -2.03 7.21 -0.39
CA HIS A 216 -3.06 7.08 -1.43
C HIS A 216 -3.75 8.42 -1.75
N GLN A 217 -2.97 9.53 -1.67
CA GLN A 217 -3.47 10.88 -1.90
C GLN A 217 -3.29 11.34 -3.35
N ASP A 218 -2.41 10.67 -4.09
CA ASP A 218 -2.12 11.03 -5.47
C ASP A 218 -3.20 10.54 -6.44
N ASN A 219 -3.23 11.12 -7.61
CA ASN A 219 -4.08 10.69 -8.71
C ASN A 219 -3.50 9.45 -9.38
N PHE A 220 -3.79 8.27 -8.82
CA PHE A 220 -3.25 7.00 -9.29
C PHE A 220 -3.77 6.54 -10.67
N PHE A 221 -4.63 7.32 -11.31
CA PHE A 221 -5.03 7.14 -12.71
C PHE A 221 -4.10 7.86 -13.69
N ARG A 222 -3.15 8.65 -13.20
CA ARG A 222 -2.22 9.41 -14.03
C ARG A 222 -0.81 8.85 -13.97
N PRO A 223 -0.05 8.91 -15.08
CA PRO A 223 1.35 8.48 -15.10
C PRO A 223 2.20 9.22 -14.05
N LEU A 224 3.21 8.55 -13.52
CA LEU A 224 4.12 9.14 -12.51
C LEU A 224 4.97 10.28 -13.07
N ASP A 225 5.34 10.23 -14.35
CA ASP A 225 6.09 11.28 -15.06
C ASP A 225 5.28 12.57 -15.27
N ALA A 226 3.95 12.53 -15.10
CA ALA A 226 3.12 13.72 -15.07
C ALA A 226 3.28 14.55 -13.77
N GLY A 227 4.11 14.08 -12.82
CA GLY A 227 4.30 14.69 -11.51
C GLY A 227 3.16 14.43 -10.54
N PHE A 228 3.41 14.76 -9.27
CA PHE A 228 2.43 14.55 -8.20
C PHE A 228 1.21 15.46 -8.39
N GLN A 229 0.03 14.86 -8.36
CA GLN A 229 -1.26 15.54 -8.35
C GLN A 229 -2.17 14.80 -7.37
N PHE A 230 -2.95 15.54 -6.59
CA PHE A 230 -3.95 14.92 -5.70
C PHE A 230 -5.02 14.18 -6.50
N GLY A 231 -5.50 13.08 -5.96
CA GLY A 231 -6.57 12.29 -6.52
C GLY A 231 -7.91 13.05 -6.55
N PRO A 232 -8.81 12.72 -7.47
CA PRO A 232 -10.08 13.45 -7.63
C PRO A 232 -11.04 13.28 -6.45
N LEU A 233 -10.84 12.25 -5.62
CA LEU A 233 -11.67 11.96 -4.45
C LEU A 233 -10.96 12.29 -3.12
N THR A 234 -9.72 12.78 -3.17
CA THR A 234 -8.95 13.14 -1.98
C THR A 234 -9.28 14.57 -1.54
N ASP A 235 -9.31 14.81 -0.23
CA ASP A 235 -9.43 16.14 0.37
C ASP A 235 -8.22 16.38 1.29
N PHE A 236 -7.05 16.57 0.67
CA PHE A 236 -5.80 16.74 1.42
C PHE A 236 -5.82 17.98 2.32
N SER A 237 -6.46 19.07 1.90
CA SER A 237 -6.55 20.28 2.72
C SER A 237 -7.21 19.99 4.07
N ARG A 238 -8.24 19.18 4.04
CA ARG A 238 -8.98 18.76 5.23
C ARG A 238 -8.22 17.71 6.05
N VAL A 239 -7.54 16.76 5.38
CA VAL A 239 -6.64 15.81 6.06
C VAL A 239 -5.54 16.57 6.81
N ARG A 240 -4.91 17.55 6.18
CA ARG A 240 -3.90 18.40 6.81
C ARG A 240 -4.46 19.13 8.02
N HIS A 241 -5.62 19.78 7.89
CA HIS A 241 -6.29 20.46 8.99
C HIS A 241 -6.55 19.53 10.18
N ASP A 242 -7.07 18.33 9.92
CA ASP A 242 -7.37 17.34 10.97
C ASP A 242 -6.08 16.86 11.67
N CYS A 243 -4.98 16.65 10.93
CA CYS A 243 -3.68 16.33 11.53
C CYS A 243 -3.14 17.46 12.42
N GLU A 244 -3.24 18.71 11.95
CA GLU A 244 -2.81 19.89 12.70
C GLU A 244 -3.64 20.05 13.99
N GLN A 245 -4.96 19.88 13.91
CA GLN A 245 -5.85 19.95 15.07
C GLN A 245 -5.60 18.83 16.10
N ALA A 246 -5.26 17.64 15.64
CA ALA A 246 -4.93 16.53 16.53
C ALA A 246 -3.67 16.80 17.36
N ASN A 247 -2.80 17.71 16.91
CA ASN A 247 -1.53 18.08 17.54
C ASN A 247 -0.67 16.86 17.95
N ARG A 248 -0.68 15.82 17.13
CA ARG A 248 0.02 14.55 17.35
C ARG A 248 0.81 14.18 16.13
N GLY A 249 2.13 14.12 16.26
CA GLY A 249 3.05 13.79 15.18
C GLY A 249 3.23 14.93 14.17
N HIS A 250 4.22 14.76 13.30
CA HIS A 250 4.53 15.69 12.22
C HIS A 250 3.96 15.17 10.91
N LEU A 251 3.07 15.93 10.29
CA LEU A 251 2.57 15.62 8.96
C LEU A 251 3.69 15.74 7.94
N ILE A 252 3.87 14.72 7.13
CA ILE A 252 4.77 14.73 5.97
C ILE A 252 3.99 14.40 4.70
N LEU A 253 4.47 14.93 3.58
CA LEU A 253 4.00 14.61 2.23
C LEU A 253 5.25 14.34 1.39
N LEU A 254 5.23 13.26 0.63
CA LEU A 254 6.35 12.84 -0.20
C LEU A 254 6.00 12.99 -1.68
N ASP A 255 6.99 13.39 -2.46
CA ASP A 255 6.93 13.35 -3.91
C ASP A 255 7.48 12.03 -4.45
N TYR A 256 7.15 11.68 -5.69
CA TYR A 256 7.56 10.44 -6.32
C TYR A 256 9.09 10.32 -6.39
N PHE A 257 9.60 9.17 -6.02
CA PHE A 257 11.01 8.77 -6.13
C PHE A 257 11.98 9.69 -5.37
N ARG A 258 11.48 10.53 -4.45
CA ARG A 258 12.32 11.36 -3.59
C ARG A 258 12.58 10.66 -2.26
N PRO A 259 13.83 10.28 -1.95
CA PRO A 259 14.16 9.63 -0.69
C PRO A 259 13.89 10.56 0.50
N TRP A 260 13.30 10.00 1.54
CA TRP A 260 13.12 10.64 2.84
C TRP A 260 13.68 9.73 3.95
N THR A 261 14.39 10.33 4.92
CA THR A 261 15.01 9.58 6.02
C THR A 261 14.21 9.75 7.29
N LEU A 262 13.75 8.64 7.87
CA LEU A 262 13.12 8.62 9.18
C LEU A 262 14.21 8.81 10.24
N THR A 263 14.16 9.94 10.95
CA THR A 263 15.07 10.25 12.04
C THR A 263 14.36 10.09 13.37
N ARG A 264 15.01 9.47 14.34
CA ARG A 264 14.53 9.49 15.73
C ARG A 264 14.64 10.92 16.28
N LYS A 265 13.56 11.39 16.87
CA LYS A 265 13.58 12.59 17.71
C LYS A 265 13.78 12.21 19.16
#